data_d09252bf050db74c3f80fb56c76ba865
#
_entry.id   d09252bf050db74c3f80fb56c76ba865
#
_cell.length_a   1.000
_cell.length_b   1.000
_cell.length_c   1.000
_cell.angle_alpha   90.00
_cell.angle_beta   90.00
_cell.angle_gamma   90.00
#
_symmetry.space_group_name_H-M   'P 1'
#
loop_
_entity.id
_entity.type
_entity.pdbx_description
1 polymer ?
#
loop_
_entity_poly.entity_id
_entity_poly.type
_entity_poly.pdbx_seq_one_letter_code
_entity_poly.pdbx_strand_id
1 'polypeptide(L)'
;IEMITVVFQPYAVKALFHIPSHLFHGQNVDTDAMEDVELSDLVKQVTDTSDNAVSIRLIEQFFLRRLYTLPEYNLKRMFHEINLQPQINIAHLSETACLSSKQFGRIFADYVGTTPKEFIRIVRMQRALSMLQQDATIPFVQVAYECGFSDQSHMIKEFKLFSGYTPAEYLSVCAP
;
A
#
# COMPACT_ATOMS: atom_id res chain seq x y z
N ILE A 1 -18.74 12.02 -15.56
CA ILE A 1 -17.62 12.61 -14.78
C ILE A 1 -16.37 11.81 -15.15
N GLU A 2 -15.40 12.47 -15.78
CA GLU A 2 -14.09 11.87 -16.04
C GLU A 2 -13.24 12.03 -14.78
N MET A 3 -12.51 10.98 -14.38
CA MET A 3 -11.68 10.96 -13.19
C MET A 3 -10.30 10.36 -13.54
N ILE A 4 -9.24 11.05 -13.15
CA ILE A 4 -7.87 10.51 -13.20
C ILE A 4 -7.47 10.11 -11.79
N THR A 5 -7.09 8.86 -11.63
CA THR A 5 -6.64 8.32 -10.34
C THR A 5 -5.16 7.98 -10.40
N VAL A 6 -4.38 8.47 -9.45
CA VAL A 6 -2.97 8.13 -9.28
C VAL A 6 -2.81 7.22 -8.07
N VAL A 7 -2.28 6.02 -8.27
CA VAL A 7 -2.06 5.05 -7.20
C VAL A 7 -0.58 5.01 -6.87
N PHE A 8 -0.26 5.28 -5.61
CA PHE A 8 1.11 5.32 -5.12
C PHE A 8 1.55 4.01 -4.46
N GLN A 9 2.84 3.72 -4.55
CA GLN A 9 3.44 2.76 -3.64
C GLN A 9 3.34 3.27 -2.19
N PRO A 10 3.19 2.40 -1.18
CA PRO A 10 2.90 2.81 0.20
C PRO A 10 3.85 3.85 0.78
N TYR A 11 5.12 3.85 0.37
CA TYR A 11 6.16 4.78 0.83
C TYR A 11 6.25 6.08 0.01
N ALA A 12 5.54 6.17 -1.11
CA ALA A 12 5.74 7.27 -2.07
C ALA A 12 5.19 8.60 -1.59
N VAL A 13 4.10 8.61 -0.84
CA VAL A 13 3.48 9.84 -0.33
C VAL A 13 4.46 10.64 0.51
N LYS A 14 5.08 10.01 1.51
CA LYS A 14 6.11 10.67 2.34
C LYS A 14 7.30 11.14 1.50
N ALA A 15 7.72 10.32 0.54
CA ALA A 15 8.86 10.63 -0.31
C ALA A 15 8.60 11.81 -1.26
N LEU A 16 7.38 11.93 -1.79
CA LEU A 16 7.01 12.95 -2.76
C LEU A 16 6.58 14.28 -2.12
N PHE A 17 5.90 14.20 -0.97
CA PHE A 17 5.29 15.37 -0.33
C PHE A 17 5.94 15.75 1.00
N HIS A 18 6.88 14.95 1.50
CA HIS A 18 7.56 15.14 2.79
C HIS A 18 6.62 15.18 4.01
N ILE A 19 5.37 14.76 3.84
CA ILE A 19 4.35 14.70 4.88
C ILE A 19 4.33 13.26 5.45
N PRO A 20 4.37 13.07 6.78
CA PRO A 20 4.28 11.75 7.39
C PRO A 20 3.01 11.01 6.97
N SER A 21 3.15 9.79 6.43
CA SER A 21 2.02 9.05 5.84
C SER A 21 0.94 8.69 6.85
N HIS A 22 1.25 8.62 8.15
CA HIS A 22 0.25 8.35 9.19
C HIS A 22 -0.82 9.44 9.32
N LEU A 23 -0.55 10.68 8.85
CA LEU A 23 -1.53 11.77 8.84
C LEU A 23 -2.64 11.57 7.81
N PHE A 24 -2.43 10.69 6.84
CA PHE A 24 -3.43 10.33 5.82
C PHE A 24 -4.21 9.06 6.15
N HIS A 25 -3.86 8.37 7.26
CA HIS A 25 -4.46 7.08 7.59
C HIS A 25 -5.97 7.18 7.82
N GLY A 26 -6.74 6.47 6.98
CA GLY A 26 -8.21 6.44 7.07
C GLY A 26 -8.91 7.77 6.79
N GLN A 27 -8.23 8.73 6.14
CA GLN A 27 -8.77 10.05 5.85
C GLN A 27 -8.69 10.36 4.36
N ASN A 28 -9.68 11.10 3.88
CA ASN A 28 -9.60 11.81 2.60
C ASN A 28 -9.09 13.23 2.90
N VAL A 29 -7.95 13.58 2.31
CA VAL A 29 -7.33 14.90 2.49
C VAL A 29 -7.42 15.64 1.17
N ASP A 30 -7.97 16.84 1.18
CA ASP A 30 -7.99 17.71 0.03
C ASP A 30 -6.56 18.19 -0.29
N THR A 31 -6.26 18.36 -1.58
CA THR A 31 -4.96 18.86 -2.04
C THR A 31 -4.63 20.24 -1.49
N ASP A 32 -5.63 21.08 -1.29
CA ASP A 32 -5.46 22.42 -0.71
C ASP A 32 -4.99 22.36 0.76
N ALA A 33 -5.40 21.33 1.50
CA ALA A 33 -4.97 21.12 2.89
C ALA A 33 -3.50 20.64 3.00
N MET A 34 -2.87 20.26 1.89
CA MET A 34 -1.47 19.86 1.85
C MET A 34 -0.50 21.06 1.85
N GLU A 35 -1.00 22.28 1.66
CA GLU A 35 -0.22 23.53 1.61
C GLU A 35 0.95 23.49 0.59
N ASP A 36 0.78 22.72 -0.49
CA ASP A 36 1.77 22.49 -1.53
C ASP A 36 1.43 23.33 -2.76
N VAL A 37 2.14 24.43 -2.95
CA VAL A 37 1.88 25.39 -4.04
C VAL A 37 2.01 24.73 -5.43
N GLU A 38 3.03 23.89 -5.64
CA GLU A 38 3.22 23.20 -6.92
C GLU A 38 2.10 22.20 -7.21
N LEU A 39 1.59 21.52 -6.17
CA LEU A 39 0.45 20.61 -6.29
C LEU A 39 -0.83 21.39 -6.62
N SER A 40 -1.06 22.50 -5.94
CA SER A 40 -2.21 23.38 -6.23
C SER A 40 -2.17 23.93 -7.66
N ASP A 41 -0.99 24.28 -8.16
CA ASP A 41 -0.83 24.74 -9.57
C ASP A 41 -1.05 23.57 -10.56
N LEU A 42 -0.59 22.36 -10.24
CA LEU A 42 -0.89 21.18 -11.04
C LEU A 42 -2.40 20.92 -11.12
N VAL A 43 -3.10 20.96 -9.98
CA VAL A 43 -4.56 20.76 -9.92
C VAL A 43 -5.28 21.75 -10.83
N LYS A 44 -4.91 23.03 -10.78
CA LYS A 44 -5.49 24.07 -11.67
C LYS A 44 -5.25 23.73 -13.14
N GLN A 45 -4.00 23.41 -13.53
CA GLN A 45 -3.65 23.07 -14.92
C GLN A 45 -4.44 21.85 -15.42
N VAL A 46 -4.59 20.83 -14.59
CA VAL A 46 -5.35 19.62 -14.92
C VAL A 46 -6.86 19.92 -15.03
N THR A 47 -7.38 20.79 -14.17
CA THR A 47 -8.81 21.19 -14.19
C THR A 47 -9.14 22.06 -15.41
N ASP A 48 -8.20 22.91 -15.84
CA ASP A 48 -8.39 23.84 -16.95
C ASP A 48 -8.26 23.18 -18.33
N THR A 49 -7.76 21.93 -18.40
CA THR A 49 -7.65 21.19 -19.67
C THR A 49 -8.74 20.13 -19.81
N SER A 50 -9.28 20.00 -21.02
CA SER A 50 -10.20 18.92 -21.38
C SER A 50 -9.51 17.72 -22.04
N ASP A 51 -8.19 17.78 -22.26
CA ASP A 51 -7.42 16.71 -22.89
C ASP A 51 -6.74 15.84 -21.82
N ASN A 52 -7.26 14.63 -21.64
CA ASN A 52 -6.73 13.65 -20.68
C ASN A 52 -5.26 13.29 -20.93
N ALA A 53 -4.79 13.29 -22.19
CA ALA A 53 -3.39 13.01 -22.49
C ALA A 53 -2.48 14.15 -22.04
N VAL A 54 -2.96 15.38 -22.07
CA VAL A 54 -2.25 16.55 -21.53
C VAL A 54 -2.23 16.45 -20.00
N SER A 55 -3.37 16.17 -19.37
CA SER A 55 -3.49 16.00 -17.91
C SER A 55 -2.53 14.93 -17.39
N ILE A 56 -2.48 13.77 -18.03
CA ILE A 56 -1.58 12.68 -17.64
C ILE A 56 -0.12 13.13 -17.73
N ARG A 57 0.28 13.80 -18.82
CA ARG A 57 1.65 14.30 -18.97
C ARG A 57 2.04 15.32 -17.91
N LEU A 58 1.14 16.23 -17.55
CA LEU A 58 1.38 17.20 -16.47
C LEU A 58 1.60 16.50 -15.13
N ILE A 59 0.75 15.52 -14.82
CA ILE A 59 0.86 14.70 -13.60
C ILE A 59 2.18 13.91 -13.58
N GLU A 60 2.54 13.25 -14.67
CA GLU A 60 3.80 12.50 -14.79
C GLU A 60 5.01 13.40 -14.60
N GLN A 61 5.06 14.56 -15.26
CA GLN A 61 6.17 15.50 -15.14
C GLN A 61 6.32 16.04 -13.72
N PHE A 62 5.21 16.33 -13.04
CA PHE A 62 5.20 16.75 -11.65
C PHE A 62 5.84 15.70 -10.74
N PHE A 63 5.39 14.43 -10.83
CA PHE A 63 5.94 13.37 -10.00
C PHE A 63 7.37 12.99 -10.36
N LEU A 64 7.72 12.97 -11.64
CA LEU A 64 9.09 12.71 -12.08
C LEU A 64 10.08 13.73 -11.50
N ARG A 65 9.74 15.02 -11.47
CA ARG A 65 10.60 16.05 -10.85
C ARG A 65 10.84 15.78 -9.36
N ARG A 66 9.85 15.27 -8.64
CA ARG A 66 9.94 14.98 -7.20
C ARG A 66 10.61 13.64 -6.86
N LEU A 67 10.67 12.71 -7.80
CA LEU A 67 11.29 11.39 -7.57
C LEU A 67 12.80 11.45 -7.29
N TYR A 68 13.49 12.51 -7.68
CA TYR A 68 14.93 12.66 -7.44
C TYR A 68 15.30 12.91 -5.97
N THR A 69 14.34 13.08 -5.08
CA THR A 69 14.53 13.36 -3.66
C THR A 69 14.27 12.15 -2.75
N LEU A 70 14.21 10.93 -3.31
CA LEU A 70 13.96 9.73 -2.53
C LEU A 70 15.07 9.46 -1.51
N PRO A 71 14.73 9.11 -0.26
CA PRO A 71 15.72 8.84 0.78
C PRO A 71 16.53 7.59 0.48
N GLU A 72 17.75 7.54 1.01
CA GLU A 72 18.70 6.43 0.88
C GLU A 72 18.25 5.10 1.52
N TYR A 73 17.13 5.10 2.25
CA TYR A 73 16.61 3.87 2.84
C TYR A 73 16.14 2.91 1.75
N ASN A 74 16.58 1.67 1.85
CA ASN A 74 16.28 0.61 0.87
C ASN A 74 14.81 0.11 0.97
N LEU A 75 13.86 1.07 1.09
CA LEU A 75 12.43 0.80 1.27
C LEU A 75 11.88 -0.03 0.12
N LYS A 76 12.25 0.31 -1.13
CA LYS A 76 11.83 -0.44 -2.32
C LYS A 76 12.19 -1.93 -2.22
N ARG A 77 13.41 -2.24 -1.75
CA ARG A 77 13.85 -3.61 -1.55
C ARG A 77 13.05 -4.30 -0.45
N MET A 78 12.80 -3.63 0.68
CA MET A 78 12.00 -4.18 1.77
C MET A 78 10.57 -4.50 1.36
N PHE A 79 9.92 -3.61 0.59
CA PHE A 79 8.58 -3.87 0.04
C PHE A 79 8.58 -5.04 -0.93
N HIS A 80 9.62 -5.16 -1.75
CA HIS A 80 9.79 -6.29 -2.64
C HIS A 80 9.93 -7.60 -1.84
N GLU A 81 10.74 -7.63 -0.80
CA GLU A 81 10.91 -8.81 0.07
C GLU A 81 9.61 -9.20 0.80
N ILE A 82 8.86 -8.22 1.32
CA ILE A 82 7.54 -8.48 1.94
C ILE A 82 6.56 -9.09 0.94
N ASN A 83 6.54 -8.58 -0.30
CA ASN A 83 5.66 -9.09 -1.34
C ASN A 83 6.07 -10.49 -1.81
N LEU A 84 7.34 -10.81 -1.85
CA LEU A 84 7.82 -12.16 -2.23
C LEU A 84 7.59 -13.18 -1.11
N GLN A 85 7.82 -12.80 0.14
CA GLN A 85 7.80 -13.67 1.30
C GLN A 85 6.91 -13.09 2.41
N PRO A 86 5.58 -13.28 2.36
CA PRO A 86 4.69 -12.75 3.38
C PRO A 86 4.88 -13.39 4.77
N GLN A 87 5.74 -14.41 4.89
CA GLN A 87 6.19 -15.00 6.17
C GLN A 87 7.41 -14.29 6.75
N ILE A 88 7.93 -13.24 6.07
CA ILE A 88 9.15 -12.56 6.47
C ILE A 88 9.08 -12.04 7.90
N ASN A 89 10.19 -12.17 8.62
CA ASN A 89 10.34 -11.70 9.99
C ASN A 89 10.73 -10.20 9.98
N ILE A 90 10.11 -9.42 10.86
CA ILE A 90 10.41 -7.99 11.04
C ILE A 90 11.88 -7.78 11.46
N ALA A 91 12.46 -8.70 12.24
CA ALA A 91 13.88 -8.64 12.60
C ALA A 91 14.77 -8.70 11.36
N HIS A 92 14.48 -9.62 10.43
CA HIS A 92 15.20 -9.71 9.16
C HIS A 92 15.09 -8.44 8.32
N LEU A 93 13.90 -7.84 8.24
CA LEU A 93 13.69 -6.57 7.53
C LEU A 93 14.51 -5.42 8.15
N SER A 94 14.59 -5.37 9.49
CA SER A 94 15.37 -4.36 10.18
C SER A 94 16.88 -4.54 9.96
N GLU A 95 17.37 -5.78 9.94
CA GLU A 95 18.76 -6.13 9.61
C GLU A 95 19.11 -5.75 8.17
N THR A 96 18.25 -6.10 7.20
CA THR A 96 18.40 -5.71 5.77
C THR A 96 18.47 -4.19 5.60
N ALA A 97 17.75 -3.44 6.43
CA ALA A 97 17.77 -1.98 6.45
C ALA A 97 18.96 -1.38 7.23
N CYS A 98 19.80 -2.21 7.85
CA CYS A 98 20.88 -1.78 8.75
C CYS A 98 20.38 -0.90 9.91
N LEU A 99 19.18 -1.20 10.43
CA LEU A 99 18.51 -0.46 11.51
C LEU A 99 18.20 -1.36 12.70
N SER A 100 18.16 -0.78 13.90
CA SER A 100 17.54 -1.50 15.03
C SER A 100 16.02 -1.64 14.79
N SER A 101 15.39 -2.69 15.35
CA SER A 101 13.96 -2.94 15.18
C SER A 101 13.10 -1.72 15.59
N LYS A 102 13.52 -0.96 16.60
CA LYS A 102 12.83 0.25 17.06
C LYS A 102 12.93 1.40 16.03
N GLN A 103 14.12 1.61 15.47
CA GLN A 103 14.34 2.62 14.42
C GLN A 103 13.59 2.24 13.14
N PHE A 104 13.69 0.96 12.73
CA PHE A 104 12.97 0.43 11.60
C PHE A 104 11.45 0.66 11.72
N GLY A 105 10.84 0.28 12.86
CA GLY A 105 9.41 0.47 13.08
C GLY A 105 8.98 1.93 12.98
N ARG A 106 9.80 2.87 13.52
CA ARG A 106 9.52 4.31 13.45
C ARG A 106 9.61 4.85 12.02
N ILE A 107 10.69 4.53 11.31
CA ILE A 107 10.90 4.97 9.92
C ILE A 107 9.82 4.35 9.02
N PHE A 108 9.54 3.07 9.18
CA PHE A 108 8.49 2.40 8.42
C PHE A 108 7.12 3.07 8.62
N ALA A 109 6.74 3.35 9.88
CA ALA A 109 5.48 4.03 10.18
C ALA A 109 5.42 5.46 9.62
N ASP A 110 6.53 6.18 9.62
CA ASP A 110 6.62 7.53 9.04
C ASP A 110 6.41 7.51 7.51
N TYR A 111 6.98 6.52 6.81
CA TYR A 111 6.85 6.38 5.35
C TYR A 111 5.55 5.72 4.89
N VAL A 112 5.03 4.74 5.64
CA VAL A 112 3.91 3.88 5.22
C VAL A 112 2.60 4.26 5.90
N GLY A 113 2.67 4.95 7.04
CA GLY A 113 1.50 5.34 7.81
C GLY A 113 1.00 4.27 8.78
N THR A 114 1.62 3.08 8.81
CA THR A 114 1.24 1.98 9.70
C THR A 114 2.48 1.20 10.17
N THR A 115 2.31 0.28 11.13
CA THR A 115 3.43 -0.54 11.61
C THR A 115 3.83 -1.62 10.59
N PRO A 116 5.10 -2.09 10.59
CA PRO A 116 5.52 -3.21 9.73
C PRO A 116 4.63 -4.45 9.91
N LYS A 117 4.23 -4.76 11.14
CA LYS A 117 3.37 -5.90 11.47
C LYS A 117 1.99 -5.78 10.81
N GLU A 118 1.38 -4.61 10.93
CA GLU A 118 0.06 -4.35 10.33
C GLU A 118 0.14 -4.37 8.81
N PHE A 119 1.17 -3.80 8.23
CA PHE A 119 1.40 -3.83 6.79
C PHE A 119 1.52 -5.26 6.24
N ILE A 120 2.30 -6.12 6.92
CA ILE A 120 2.42 -7.54 6.52
C ILE A 120 1.05 -8.25 6.60
N ARG A 121 0.23 -7.96 7.61
CA ARG A 121 -1.14 -8.50 7.70
C ARG A 121 -1.98 -8.09 6.49
N ILE A 122 -1.90 -6.82 6.08
CA ILE A 122 -2.60 -6.32 4.88
C ILE A 122 -2.12 -7.04 3.62
N VAL A 123 -0.81 -7.21 3.44
CA VAL A 123 -0.23 -7.93 2.28
C VAL A 123 -0.70 -9.39 2.23
N ARG A 124 -0.68 -10.09 3.37
CA ARG A 124 -1.22 -11.47 3.47
C ARG A 124 -2.68 -11.54 3.07
N MET A 125 -3.47 -10.58 3.54
CA MET A 125 -4.90 -10.51 3.23
C MET A 125 -5.15 -10.25 1.74
N GLN A 126 -4.45 -9.27 1.14
CA GLN A 126 -4.57 -8.97 -0.29
C GLN A 126 -4.18 -10.18 -1.15
N ARG A 127 -3.13 -10.90 -0.75
CA ARG A 127 -2.69 -12.12 -1.44
C ARG A 127 -3.73 -13.24 -1.34
N ALA A 128 -4.30 -13.47 -0.16
CA ALA A 128 -5.35 -14.45 0.03
C ALA A 128 -6.59 -14.11 -0.83
N LEU A 129 -6.98 -12.84 -0.87
CA LEU A 129 -8.07 -12.36 -1.69
C LEU A 129 -7.80 -12.60 -3.19
N SER A 130 -6.60 -12.26 -3.66
CA SER A 130 -6.20 -12.50 -5.06
C SER A 130 -6.23 -13.98 -5.44
N MET A 131 -5.75 -14.87 -4.57
CA MET A 131 -5.78 -16.32 -4.80
C MET A 131 -7.22 -16.85 -4.91
N LEU A 132 -8.11 -16.41 -4.01
CA LEU A 132 -9.53 -16.81 -4.03
C LEU A 132 -10.28 -16.25 -5.24
N GLN A 133 -9.91 -15.08 -5.74
CA GLN A 133 -10.47 -14.51 -6.98
C GLN A 133 -9.99 -15.25 -8.24
N GLN A 134 -8.76 -15.76 -8.22
CA GLN A 134 -8.22 -16.54 -9.36
C GLN A 134 -8.74 -17.97 -9.39
N ASP A 135 -8.91 -18.59 -8.23
CA ASP A 135 -9.44 -19.95 -8.10
C ASP A 135 -10.33 -20.07 -6.84
N ALA A 136 -11.64 -19.98 -7.04
CA ALA A 136 -12.63 -20.13 -5.97
C ALA A 136 -12.69 -21.54 -5.36
N THR A 137 -12.04 -22.53 -6.00
CA THR A 137 -12.05 -23.94 -5.55
C THR A 137 -10.82 -24.30 -4.72
N ILE A 138 -9.84 -23.38 -4.60
CA ILE A 138 -8.60 -23.62 -3.86
C ILE A 138 -8.90 -23.94 -2.38
N PRO A 139 -8.27 -24.98 -1.78
CA PRO A 139 -8.47 -25.28 -0.37
C PRO A 139 -7.98 -24.14 0.53
N PHE A 140 -8.81 -23.72 1.50
CA PHE A 140 -8.45 -22.61 2.41
C PHE A 140 -7.18 -22.88 3.24
N VAL A 141 -6.88 -24.15 3.53
CA VAL A 141 -5.62 -24.52 4.20
C VAL A 141 -4.42 -24.21 3.32
N GLN A 142 -4.51 -24.38 2.01
CA GLN A 142 -3.47 -24.05 1.05
C GLN A 142 -3.30 -22.52 0.95
N VAL A 143 -4.40 -21.78 0.84
CA VAL A 143 -4.35 -20.30 0.85
C VAL A 143 -3.68 -19.78 2.11
N ALA A 144 -4.04 -20.35 3.28
CA ALA A 144 -3.43 -19.94 4.55
C ALA A 144 -1.92 -20.17 4.55
N TYR A 145 -1.46 -21.32 4.09
CA TYR A 145 -0.04 -21.66 4.01
C TYR A 145 0.72 -20.74 3.04
N GLU A 146 0.24 -20.59 1.81
CA GLU A 146 0.90 -19.79 0.77
C GLU A 146 0.93 -18.29 1.08
N CYS A 147 -0.08 -17.79 1.81
CA CYS A 147 -0.14 -16.40 2.25
C CYS A 147 0.59 -16.12 3.56
N GLY A 148 1.16 -17.14 4.21
CA GLY A 148 1.98 -16.97 5.42
C GLY A 148 1.17 -16.79 6.70
N PHE A 149 -0.06 -17.30 6.76
CA PHE A 149 -0.79 -17.43 8.02
C PHE A 149 -0.30 -18.67 8.79
N SER A 150 -0.45 -18.65 10.12
CA SER A 150 -0.04 -19.78 10.97
C SER A 150 -0.89 -21.03 10.69
N ASP A 151 -2.16 -20.85 10.41
CA ASP A 151 -3.14 -21.89 10.11
C ASP A 151 -4.37 -21.31 9.42
N GLN A 152 -5.28 -22.19 8.96
CA GLN A 152 -6.53 -21.81 8.32
C GLN A 152 -7.44 -20.96 9.24
N SER A 153 -7.49 -21.28 10.53
CA SER A 153 -8.35 -20.56 11.49
C SER A 153 -7.87 -19.13 11.69
N HIS A 154 -6.56 -18.91 11.74
CA HIS A 154 -5.95 -17.58 11.77
C HIS A 154 -6.30 -16.80 10.50
N MET A 155 -6.13 -17.40 9.32
CA MET A 155 -6.51 -16.78 8.05
C MET A 155 -7.99 -16.37 8.04
N ILE A 156 -8.91 -17.25 8.44
CA ILE A 156 -10.35 -16.95 8.46
C ILE A 156 -10.68 -15.77 9.38
N LYS A 157 -10.04 -15.71 10.57
CA LYS A 157 -10.22 -14.59 11.51
C LYS A 157 -9.71 -13.27 10.94
N GLU A 158 -8.51 -13.26 10.35
CA GLU A 158 -7.94 -12.09 9.71
C GLU A 158 -8.78 -11.64 8.52
N PHE A 159 -9.22 -12.58 7.68
CA PHE A 159 -10.06 -12.30 6.52
C PHE A 159 -11.36 -11.62 6.95
N LYS A 160 -12.03 -12.14 7.98
CA LYS A 160 -13.25 -11.55 8.52
C LYS A 160 -13.01 -10.17 9.13
N LEU A 161 -11.87 -9.97 9.80
CA LEU A 161 -11.51 -8.68 10.38
C LEU A 161 -11.34 -7.60 9.31
N PHE A 162 -10.72 -7.91 8.17
CA PHE A 162 -10.44 -6.95 7.11
C PHE A 162 -11.61 -6.74 6.14
N SER A 163 -12.36 -7.80 5.81
CA SER A 163 -13.41 -7.75 4.79
C SER A 163 -14.83 -7.70 5.34
N GLY A 164 -15.02 -8.02 6.61
CA GLY A 164 -16.33 -8.24 7.22
C GLY A 164 -16.93 -9.63 6.96
N TYR A 165 -16.33 -10.42 6.06
CA TYR A 165 -16.79 -11.74 5.63
C TYR A 165 -15.76 -12.82 5.94
N THR A 166 -16.21 -14.06 6.15
CA THR A 166 -15.32 -15.20 6.04
C THR A 166 -14.97 -15.46 4.56
N PRO A 167 -13.89 -16.21 4.22
CA PRO A 167 -13.58 -16.56 2.84
C PRO A 167 -14.73 -17.24 2.10
N ALA A 168 -15.47 -18.13 2.78
CA ALA A 168 -16.62 -18.82 2.20
C ALA A 168 -17.81 -17.87 1.92
N GLU A 169 -18.12 -16.96 2.86
CA GLU A 169 -19.14 -15.92 2.66
C GLU A 169 -18.74 -14.98 1.52
N TYR A 170 -17.47 -14.58 1.47
CA TYR A 170 -16.96 -13.71 0.39
C TYR A 170 -17.14 -14.36 -0.98
N LEU A 171 -16.75 -15.62 -1.14
CA LEU A 171 -16.94 -16.36 -2.40
C LEU A 171 -18.41 -16.52 -2.79
N SER A 172 -19.31 -16.65 -1.82
CA SER A 172 -20.75 -16.75 -2.12
C SER A 172 -21.40 -15.44 -2.56
N VAL A 173 -20.84 -14.29 -2.15
CA VAL A 173 -21.39 -12.94 -2.42
C VAL A 173 -20.69 -12.24 -3.58
N CYS A 174 -19.37 -12.44 -3.72
CA CYS A 174 -18.52 -11.68 -4.62
C CYS A 174 -17.86 -12.54 -5.71
N ALA A 175 -18.05 -13.87 -5.72
CA ALA A 175 -17.58 -14.68 -6.84
C ALA A 175 -18.39 -14.32 -8.10
N PRO A 176 -17.73 -14.11 -9.25
CA PRO A 176 -18.39 -13.81 -10.52
C PRO A 176 -19.26 -14.96 -11.02
#